data_5a2238a4b45e4ec0c53c00bc485e86c1
#
_entry.id   5a2238a4b45e4ec0c53c00bc485e86c1
#
_cell.length_a   1.000
_cell.length_b   1.000
_cell.length_c   1.000
_cell.angle_alpha   90.00
_cell.angle_beta   90.00
_cell.angle_gamma   90.00
#
_symmetry.space_group_name_H-M   'P 1'
#
loop_
_entity.id
_entity.type
_entity.pdbx_description
1 polymer ?
#
loop_
_entity_poly.entity_id
_entity_poly.type
_entity_poly.pdbx_seq_one_letter_code
_entity_poly.pdbx_strand_id
1 'polypeptide(L)'
;MGGTQYDLGSLHKILKRAGIETHSLTLPGHGTVPEDLLPVRAEDWIDAVTAKYREVAERHDTLHVVGMCLGALLAVELCKRVGHRKGKLVSLAAPVFIDGWSTPWYRGLRKLVYRIPGLAARMRVEEEEPYGIKNELVRSIVKAKFERGENFHYRWVPLACVREVDRLRRFVQRGLNAITCPSLIIHAHEDELTSVRSARFLNEAIPDSRMVLLDNSYHMICVDNDRDRVAADILQFMDKRPDTARPGRAAAMTGDEVERLLAQYREALLSGEYETLFPLFADDVVWQEGGDNPLSGEYRGRGGLIDLFSRVMDYSRNTFTVDSVGQPALAGRAIAVPLTFQVRDGATTGRGAATHTLRLRNNSIVKVSAQAADDTLWRRLAVASGLEPEGDAMDPATLAIAAQDLEDAFEAAVIELRALPQAPSTSVAIRLHAYERQARHGDAPAQDPADATVREQIELATWRLLAGLPADQARRRYIALIRRLDPDT
;
A
#
# COMPACT_ATOMS: atom_id res chain seq x y z
N MET A 1 -7.07 -2.67 -15.13
CA MET A 1 -7.69 -2.13 -16.37
C MET A 1 -8.70 -1.01 -16.13
N GLY A 2 -9.29 -0.89 -14.96
CA GLY A 2 -10.26 0.15 -14.60
C GLY A 2 -9.66 1.33 -13.84
N GLY A 3 -8.34 1.51 -13.90
CA GLY A 3 -7.63 2.48 -13.09
C GLY A 3 -7.59 3.89 -13.66
N THR A 4 -7.14 4.82 -12.84
CA THR A 4 -6.94 6.22 -13.17
C THR A 4 -5.52 6.65 -12.80
N GLN A 5 -5.24 7.94 -12.79
CA GLN A 5 -3.95 8.48 -12.31
C GLN A 5 -3.60 8.08 -10.87
N TYR A 6 -4.57 7.67 -10.06
CA TYR A 6 -4.36 7.21 -8.69
C TYR A 6 -3.51 5.93 -8.60
N ASP A 7 -3.51 5.10 -9.66
CA ASP A 7 -2.71 3.88 -9.73
C ASP A 7 -1.20 4.16 -9.79
N LEU A 8 -0.81 5.38 -10.13
CA LEU A 8 0.58 5.83 -10.10
C LEU A 8 1.04 6.29 -8.70
N GLY A 9 0.13 6.29 -7.72
CA GLY A 9 0.42 6.69 -6.35
C GLY A 9 1.07 8.07 -6.25
N SER A 10 2.16 8.16 -5.50
CA SER A 10 2.91 9.41 -5.29
C SER A 10 3.89 9.77 -6.41
N LEU A 11 4.03 8.94 -7.46
CA LEU A 11 5.06 9.14 -8.50
C LEU A 11 5.01 10.54 -9.12
N HIS A 12 3.82 11.03 -9.49
CA HIS A 12 3.68 12.37 -10.07
C HIS A 12 4.14 13.50 -9.12
N LYS A 13 3.90 13.35 -7.80
CA LYS A 13 4.36 14.31 -6.79
C LYS A 13 5.88 14.29 -6.65
N ILE A 14 6.48 13.09 -6.70
CA ILE A 14 7.93 12.91 -6.63
C ILE A 14 8.61 13.54 -7.86
N LEU A 15 8.10 13.29 -9.07
CA LEU A 15 8.60 13.88 -10.30
C LEU A 15 8.49 15.42 -10.28
N LYS A 16 7.36 15.96 -9.83
CA LYS A 16 7.16 17.40 -9.68
C LYS A 16 8.14 18.04 -8.69
N ARG A 17 8.41 17.39 -7.55
CA ARG A 17 9.44 17.83 -6.59
C ARG A 17 10.85 17.85 -7.20
N ALA A 18 11.14 16.92 -8.11
CA ALA A 18 12.39 16.90 -8.87
C ALA A 18 12.44 17.92 -10.04
N GLY A 19 11.47 18.82 -10.11
CA GLY A 19 11.39 19.86 -11.15
C GLY A 19 10.94 19.34 -12.52
N ILE A 20 10.23 18.21 -12.58
CA ILE A 20 9.64 17.67 -13.80
C ILE A 20 8.14 18.00 -13.80
N GLU A 21 7.72 18.78 -14.79
CA GLU A 21 6.30 19.02 -15.02
C GLU A 21 5.64 17.72 -15.49
N THR A 22 4.45 17.41 -14.96
CA THR A 22 3.74 16.16 -15.26
C THR A 22 2.38 16.45 -15.90
N HIS A 23 2.10 15.78 -17.01
CA HIS A 23 0.84 15.83 -17.72
C HIS A 23 0.20 14.44 -17.69
N SER A 24 -0.96 14.32 -17.09
CA SER A 24 -1.73 13.08 -17.04
C SER A 24 -2.91 13.11 -18.01
N LEU A 25 -3.39 11.93 -18.38
CA LEU A 25 -4.56 11.75 -19.22
C LEU A 25 -5.46 10.68 -18.61
N THR A 26 -6.74 10.99 -18.44
CA THR A 26 -7.76 9.94 -18.19
C THR A 26 -8.16 9.37 -19.54
N LEU A 27 -8.02 8.06 -19.70
CA LEU A 27 -8.31 7.37 -20.96
C LEU A 27 -9.82 7.33 -21.25
N PRO A 28 -10.26 7.29 -22.52
CA PRO A 28 -11.66 7.08 -22.87
C PRO A 28 -12.26 5.87 -22.13
N GLY A 29 -13.43 6.05 -21.55
CA GLY A 29 -14.15 5.05 -20.77
C GLY A 29 -13.63 4.80 -19.36
N HIS A 30 -12.64 5.59 -18.87
CA HIS A 30 -12.11 5.48 -17.50
C HIS A 30 -12.56 6.66 -16.63
N GLY A 31 -12.57 6.44 -15.31
CA GLY A 31 -12.89 7.47 -14.32
C GLY A 31 -14.37 7.79 -14.17
N THR A 32 -15.27 7.00 -14.75
CA THR A 32 -16.73 7.15 -14.71
C THR A 32 -17.38 5.85 -14.20
N VAL A 33 -17.94 5.04 -15.10
CA VAL A 33 -18.52 3.73 -14.78
C VAL A 33 -17.99 2.65 -15.73
N PRO A 34 -17.91 1.38 -15.30
CA PRO A 34 -17.36 0.29 -16.12
C PRO A 34 -18.04 0.10 -17.48
N GLU A 35 -19.32 0.42 -17.57
CA GLU A 35 -20.12 0.32 -18.80
C GLU A 35 -19.63 1.24 -19.92
N ASP A 36 -18.99 2.37 -19.56
CA ASP A 36 -18.43 3.32 -20.53
C ASP A 36 -17.23 2.75 -21.30
N LEU A 37 -16.67 1.62 -20.84
CA LEU A 37 -15.66 0.87 -21.57
C LEU A 37 -16.23 0.05 -22.75
N LEU A 38 -17.53 -0.21 -22.79
CA LEU A 38 -18.14 -1.06 -23.81
C LEU A 38 -17.95 -0.55 -25.25
N PRO A 39 -18.16 0.74 -25.55
CA PRO A 39 -17.98 1.27 -26.90
C PRO A 39 -16.51 1.51 -27.26
N VAL A 40 -15.59 1.53 -26.27
CA VAL A 40 -14.21 1.96 -26.46
C VAL A 40 -13.38 0.85 -27.11
N ARG A 41 -12.57 1.23 -28.10
CA ARG A 41 -11.66 0.37 -28.83
C ARG A 41 -10.20 0.70 -28.49
N ALA A 42 -9.32 -0.23 -28.78
CA ALA A 42 -7.87 -0.03 -28.58
C ALA A 42 -7.36 1.21 -29.35
N GLU A 43 -7.92 1.50 -30.52
CA GLU A 43 -7.59 2.67 -31.35
C GLU A 43 -7.97 3.98 -30.64
N ASP A 44 -9.12 4.02 -29.96
CA ASP A 44 -9.58 5.24 -29.26
C ASP A 44 -8.60 5.62 -28.15
N TRP A 45 -8.05 4.63 -27.41
CA TRP A 45 -7.00 4.87 -26.43
C TRP A 45 -5.70 5.37 -27.07
N ILE A 46 -5.28 4.77 -28.18
CA ILE A 46 -4.06 5.15 -28.91
C ILE A 46 -4.21 6.58 -29.46
N ASP A 47 -5.37 6.91 -30.02
CA ASP A 47 -5.64 8.24 -30.55
C ASP A 47 -5.67 9.31 -29.46
N ALA A 48 -6.27 8.99 -28.30
CA ALA A 48 -6.31 9.89 -27.15
C ALA A 48 -4.89 10.20 -26.61
N VAL A 49 -4.04 9.17 -26.40
CA VAL A 49 -2.66 9.39 -25.95
C VAL A 49 -1.81 10.10 -27.00
N THR A 50 -2.07 9.85 -28.31
CA THR A 50 -1.38 10.50 -29.42
C THR A 50 -1.75 11.98 -29.52
N ALA A 51 -3.03 12.31 -29.36
CA ALA A 51 -3.50 13.70 -29.34
C ALA A 51 -2.88 14.46 -28.16
N LYS A 52 -2.90 13.88 -26.95
CA LYS A 52 -2.29 14.48 -25.76
C LYS A 52 -0.78 14.65 -25.91
N TYR A 53 -0.11 13.65 -26.46
CA TYR A 53 1.33 13.75 -26.76
C TYR A 53 1.65 14.92 -27.68
N ARG A 54 0.91 15.11 -28.76
CA ARG A 54 1.13 16.23 -29.72
C ARG A 54 0.92 17.58 -29.06
N GLU A 55 -0.16 17.71 -28.30
CA GLU A 55 -0.47 18.94 -27.53
C GLU A 55 0.68 19.34 -26.60
N VAL A 56 1.22 18.37 -25.85
CA VAL A 56 2.31 18.64 -24.90
C VAL A 56 3.64 18.82 -25.62
N ALA A 57 3.90 18.05 -26.67
CA ALA A 57 5.15 18.11 -27.44
C ALA A 57 5.37 19.46 -28.16
N GLU A 58 4.31 20.21 -28.45
CA GLU A 58 4.40 21.57 -29.02
C GLU A 58 4.94 22.58 -28.00
N ARG A 59 4.75 22.33 -26.71
CA ARG A 59 5.09 23.28 -25.62
C ARG A 59 6.42 22.97 -24.94
N HIS A 60 6.99 21.79 -25.17
CA HIS A 60 8.18 21.33 -24.46
C HIS A 60 9.26 20.80 -25.42
N ASP A 61 10.51 21.21 -25.21
CA ASP A 61 11.65 20.71 -25.97
C ASP A 61 12.04 19.28 -25.54
N THR A 62 11.92 18.99 -24.25
CA THR A 62 12.14 17.66 -23.68
C THR A 62 10.82 17.10 -23.15
N LEU A 63 10.46 15.90 -23.57
CA LEU A 63 9.22 15.24 -23.19
C LEU A 63 9.49 13.74 -22.94
N HIS A 64 9.33 13.28 -21.72
CA HIS A 64 9.39 11.85 -21.38
C HIS A 64 8.00 11.23 -21.43
N VAL A 65 7.93 9.96 -21.82
CA VAL A 65 6.67 9.20 -21.86
C VAL A 65 6.75 8.12 -20.80
N VAL A 66 5.80 8.12 -19.86
CA VAL A 66 5.73 7.16 -18.74
C VAL A 66 4.36 6.51 -18.74
N GLY A 67 4.32 5.19 -18.59
CA GLY A 67 3.06 4.46 -18.46
C GLY A 67 3.19 3.25 -17.56
N MET A 68 2.09 2.89 -16.87
CA MET A 68 1.99 1.69 -16.05
C MET A 68 0.85 0.80 -16.56
N CYS A 69 1.01 -0.51 -16.50
CA CYS A 69 0.01 -1.49 -16.91
C CYS A 69 -0.51 -1.23 -18.34
N LEU A 70 -1.81 -0.97 -18.51
CA LEU A 70 -2.40 -0.55 -19.79
C LEU A 70 -1.70 0.71 -20.34
N GLY A 71 -1.39 1.66 -19.47
CA GLY A 71 -0.65 2.88 -19.83
C GLY A 71 0.76 2.57 -20.35
N ALA A 72 1.42 1.51 -19.88
CA ALA A 72 2.72 1.09 -20.40
C ALA A 72 2.62 0.53 -21.83
N LEU A 73 1.58 -0.24 -22.13
CA LEU A 73 1.32 -0.69 -23.50
C LEU A 73 1.08 0.48 -24.45
N LEU A 74 0.29 1.47 -23.98
CA LEU A 74 0.01 2.70 -24.73
C LEU A 74 1.25 3.56 -24.91
N ALA A 75 2.10 3.70 -23.90
CA ALA A 75 3.35 4.45 -23.97
C ALA A 75 4.31 3.85 -25.01
N VAL A 76 4.47 2.53 -25.01
CA VAL A 76 5.27 1.79 -25.99
C VAL A 76 4.72 1.95 -27.41
N GLU A 77 3.40 1.76 -27.60
CA GLU A 77 2.75 1.89 -28.90
C GLU A 77 2.81 3.34 -29.43
N LEU A 78 2.61 4.32 -28.54
CA LEU A 78 2.74 5.74 -28.85
C LEU A 78 4.15 6.06 -29.37
N CYS A 79 5.20 5.74 -28.58
CA CYS A 79 6.58 6.04 -28.94
C CYS A 79 6.97 5.44 -30.28
N LYS A 80 6.49 4.22 -30.58
CA LYS A 80 6.67 3.55 -31.86
C LYS A 80 5.99 4.32 -33.00
N ARG A 81 4.71 4.71 -32.85
CA ARG A 81 3.92 5.38 -33.90
C ARG A 81 4.38 6.78 -34.22
N VAL A 82 4.74 7.55 -33.18
CA VAL A 82 5.16 8.94 -33.39
C VAL A 82 6.65 9.08 -33.65
N GLY A 83 7.43 7.99 -33.57
CA GLY A 83 8.89 8.04 -33.69
C GLY A 83 9.49 8.94 -32.62
N HIS A 84 9.11 8.73 -31.35
CA HIS A 84 9.45 9.57 -30.23
C HIS A 84 10.97 9.75 -30.06
N ARG A 85 11.45 11.02 -30.05
CA ARG A 85 12.86 11.41 -29.91
C ARG A 85 13.09 12.59 -28.96
N LYS A 86 12.03 13.20 -28.45
CA LYS A 86 12.14 14.38 -27.55
C LYS A 86 12.57 14.02 -26.11
N GLY A 87 12.67 12.73 -25.79
CA GLY A 87 12.99 12.28 -24.45
C GLY A 87 13.09 10.77 -24.33
N LYS A 88 12.70 10.26 -23.19
CA LYS A 88 12.88 8.85 -22.78
C LYS A 88 11.52 8.18 -22.60
N LEU A 89 11.48 6.86 -22.78
CA LEU A 89 10.32 6.01 -22.50
C LEU A 89 10.52 5.28 -21.18
N VAL A 90 9.51 5.27 -20.31
CA VAL A 90 9.46 4.45 -19.10
C VAL A 90 8.23 3.55 -19.13
N SER A 91 8.45 2.26 -19.14
CA SER A 91 7.41 1.22 -19.18
C SER A 91 7.37 0.47 -17.85
N LEU A 92 6.28 0.61 -17.10
CA LEU A 92 6.10 0.08 -15.76
C LEU A 92 5.08 -1.08 -15.80
N ALA A 93 5.49 -2.28 -15.41
CA ALA A 93 4.66 -3.48 -15.33
C ALA A 93 3.79 -3.69 -16.59
N ALA A 94 4.37 -3.61 -17.79
CA ALA A 94 3.64 -3.72 -19.05
C ALA A 94 3.12 -5.15 -19.29
N PRO A 95 1.80 -5.40 -19.40
CA PRO A 95 1.23 -6.73 -19.57
C PRO A 95 1.25 -7.18 -21.04
N VAL A 96 2.44 -7.31 -21.64
CA VAL A 96 2.59 -7.80 -23.03
C VAL A 96 2.06 -9.23 -23.15
N PHE A 97 2.33 -10.05 -22.14
CA PHE A 97 1.75 -11.39 -21.98
C PHE A 97 0.97 -11.41 -20.66
N ILE A 98 -0.29 -11.88 -20.68
CA ILE A 98 -1.06 -12.10 -19.46
C ILE A 98 -0.84 -13.55 -19.06
N ASP A 99 0.21 -13.82 -18.29
CA ASP A 99 0.69 -15.15 -17.93
C ASP A 99 1.25 -15.20 -16.49
N GLY A 100 0.84 -14.26 -15.65
CA GLY A 100 1.15 -14.24 -14.22
C GLY A 100 0.48 -15.40 -13.47
N TRP A 101 0.92 -15.64 -12.25
CA TRP A 101 0.52 -16.80 -11.45
C TRP A 101 -0.96 -16.79 -11.02
N SER A 102 -1.60 -15.62 -10.89
CA SER A 102 -3.03 -15.53 -10.59
C SER A 102 -3.93 -15.79 -11.80
N THR A 103 -3.35 -15.86 -13.01
CA THR A 103 -4.14 -15.96 -14.24
C THR A 103 -4.69 -17.38 -14.41
N PRO A 104 -6.02 -17.59 -14.52
CA PRO A 104 -6.60 -18.92 -14.64
C PRO A 104 -6.08 -19.70 -15.86
N TRP A 105 -5.84 -20.99 -15.71
CA TRP A 105 -5.37 -21.86 -16.80
C TRP A 105 -6.30 -21.87 -18.01
N TYR A 106 -7.61 -21.69 -17.79
CA TYR A 106 -8.63 -21.65 -18.84
C TYR A 106 -8.77 -20.29 -19.53
N ARG A 107 -7.90 -19.30 -19.22
CA ARG A 107 -7.92 -17.97 -19.83
C ARG A 107 -7.97 -17.96 -21.37
N GLY A 108 -7.43 -18.99 -21.99
CA GLY A 108 -7.46 -19.16 -23.45
C GLY A 108 -8.88 -19.26 -24.04
N LEU A 109 -9.85 -19.76 -23.24
CA LEU A 109 -11.24 -19.95 -23.67
C LEU A 109 -11.94 -18.61 -23.96
N ARG A 110 -11.49 -17.49 -23.37
CA ARG A 110 -12.04 -16.16 -23.68
C ARG A 110 -12.02 -15.83 -25.17
N LYS A 111 -11.05 -16.36 -25.92
CA LYS A 111 -10.98 -16.18 -27.38
C LYS A 111 -12.16 -16.80 -28.12
N LEU A 112 -12.75 -17.87 -27.59
CA LEU A 112 -13.97 -18.46 -28.14
C LEU A 112 -15.18 -17.56 -27.82
N VAL A 113 -15.25 -17.01 -26.60
CA VAL A 113 -16.28 -16.05 -26.17
C VAL A 113 -16.29 -14.81 -27.06
N TYR A 114 -15.11 -14.32 -27.46
CA TYR A 114 -15.00 -13.16 -28.36
C TYR A 114 -15.66 -13.37 -29.74
N ARG A 115 -15.87 -14.61 -30.16
CA ARG A 115 -16.50 -14.95 -31.46
C ARG A 115 -18.02 -14.91 -31.37
N ILE A 116 -18.59 -14.95 -30.18
CA ILE A 116 -20.05 -14.94 -29.96
C ILE A 116 -20.51 -13.48 -29.83
N PRO A 117 -21.32 -12.96 -30.77
CA PRO A 117 -21.79 -11.59 -30.74
C PRO A 117 -22.47 -11.23 -29.41
N GLY A 118 -22.10 -10.12 -28.81
CA GLY A 118 -22.70 -9.59 -27.59
C GLY A 118 -22.35 -10.34 -26.30
N LEU A 119 -21.77 -11.54 -26.33
CA LEU A 119 -21.48 -12.31 -25.13
C LEU A 119 -20.38 -11.65 -24.28
N ALA A 120 -19.29 -11.22 -24.90
CA ALA A 120 -18.19 -10.54 -24.20
C ALA A 120 -18.62 -9.22 -23.53
N ALA A 121 -19.62 -8.53 -24.08
CA ALA A 121 -20.17 -7.32 -23.50
C ALA A 121 -21.01 -7.57 -22.24
N ARG A 122 -21.55 -8.77 -22.10
CA ARG A 122 -22.37 -9.17 -20.93
C ARG A 122 -21.57 -9.83 -19.81
N MET A 123 -20.38 -10.31 -20.12
CA MET A 123 -19.50 -10.95 -19.14
C MET A 123 -18.64 -9.90 -18.43
N ARG A 124 -18.47 -10.07 -17.13
CA ARG A 124 -17.67 -9.22 -16.25
C ARG A 124 -16.39 -9.93 -15.85
N VAL A 125 -15.33 -9.18 -15.69
CA VAL A 125 -14.07 -9.60 -15.07
C VAL A 125 -13.91 -8.75 -13.83
N GLU A 126 -13.99 -9.37 -12.69
CA GLU A 126 -13.87 -8.69 -11.39
C GLU A 126 -12.40 -8.54 -10.99
N GLU A 127 -12.11 -7.48 -10.24
CA GLU A 127 -10.84 -7.30 -9.58
C GLU A 127 -10.87 -8.10 -8.27
N GLU A 128 -9.94 -9.05 -8.15
CA GLU A 128 -9.84 -9.97 -7.02
C GLU A 128 -8.55 -9.71 -6.23
N GLU A 129 -8.56 -10.09 -4.95
CA GLU A 129 -7.32 -10.08 -4.17
C GLU A 129 -6.25 -10.96 -4.84
N PRO A 130 -4.98 -10.49 -4.85
CA PRO A 130 -4.38 -9.41 -4.05
C PRO A 130 -4.41 -8.01 -4.70
N TYR A 131 -5.25 -7.72 -5.69
CA TYR A 131 -5.35 -6.43 -6.39
C TYR A 131 -4.04 -5.90 -6.99
N GLY A 132 -3.11 -6.76 -7.29
CA GLY A 132 -1.79 -6.38 -7.76
C GLY A 132 -0.85 -5.84 -6.69
N ILE A 133 -1.16 -6.01 -5.41
CA ILE A 133 -0.47 -5.36 -4.30
C ILE A 133 0.03 -6.42 -3.31
N LYS A 134 1.36 -6.48 -3.12
CA LYS A 134 2.00 -7.37 -2.16
C LYS A 134 1.90 -6.82 -0.74
N ASN A 135 1.98 -5.51 -0.57
CA ASN A 135 1.87 -4.84 0.72
C ASN A 135 0.47 -5.02 1.31
N GLU A 136 0.38 -5.72 2.44
CA GLU A 136 -0.91 -6.08 3.06
C GLU A 136 -1.70 -4.86 3.56
N LEU A 137 -1.01 -3.84 4.08
CA LEU A 137 -1.68 -2.62 4.52
C LEU A 137 -2.29 -1.87 3.34
N VAL A 138 -1.52 -1.66 2.26
CA VAL A 138 -2.04 -0.99 1.05
C VAL A 138 -3.19 -1.80 0.47
N ARG A 139 -3.09 -3.14 0.47
CA ARG A 139 -4.15 -4.05 0.03
C ARG A 139 -5.42 -3.90 0.87
N SER A 140 -5.30 -3.85 2.20
CA SER A 140 -6.46 -3.67 3.08
C SER A 140 -7.13 -2.31 2.89
N ILE A 141 -6.36 -1.24 2.66
CA ILE A 141 -6.88 0.08 2.32
C ILE A 141 -7.65 0.05 0.99
N VAL A 142 -7.08 -0.58 -0.04
CA VAL A 142 -7.74 -0.75 -1.35
C VAL A 142 -9.03 -1.56 -1.21
N LYS A 143 -9.01 -2.66 -0.46
CA LYS A 143 -10.19 -3.46 -0.16
C LYS A 143 -11.28 -2.63 0.51
N ALA A 144 -10.95 -1.88 1.56
CA ALA A 144 -11.88 -1.01 2.26
C ALA A 144 -12.47 0.08 1.34
N LYS A 145 -11.68 0.65 0.42
CA LYS A 145 -12.17 1.60 -0.59
C LYS A 145 -13.18 0.95 -1.55
N PHE A 146 -12.92 -0.28 -2.01
CA PHE A 146 -13.86 -1.03 -2.84
C PHE A 146 -15.18 -1.35 -2.09
N GLU A 147 -15.09 -1.72 -0.81
CA GLU A 147 -16.26 -2.00 0.03
C GLU A 147 -17.13 -0.76 0.25
N ARG A 148 -16.51 0.43 0.36
CA ARG A 148 -17.20 1.72 0.47
C ARG A 148 -17.76 2.24 -0.87
N GLY A 149 -17.45 1.57 -1.99
CA GLY A 149 -17.89 2.00 -3.31
C GLY A 149 -17.19 3.25 -3.84
N GLU A 150 -15.96 3.55 -3.39
CA GLU A 150 -15.19 4.68 -3.88
C GLU A 150 -14.76 4.49 -5.34
N ASN A 151 -15.00 5.48 -6.18
CA ASN A 151 -14.73 5.45 -7.64
C ASN A 151 -13.27 5.81 -7.97
N PHE A 152 -12.29 5.20 -7.34
CA PHE A 152 -10.87 5.38 -7.66
C PHE A 152 -10.36 4.40 -8.73
N HIS A 153 -10.96 3.20 -8.76
CA HIS A 153 -10.66 2.11 -9.68
C HIS A 153 -11.94 1.29 -9.90
N TYR A 154 -12.17 0.76 -11.11
CA TYR A 154 -13.34 -0.07 -11.36
C TYR A 154 -13.19 -1.43 -10.68
N ARG A 155 -14.22 -1.83 -9.93
CA ARG A 155 -14.28 -3.13 -9.28
C ARG A 155 -14.41 -4.29 -10.27
N TRP A 156 -14.89 -4.01 -11.47
CA TRP A 156 -14.99 -4.97 -12.57
C TRP A 156 -14.89 -4.25 -13.90
N VAL A 157 -14.55 -4.99 -14.95
CA VAL A 157 -14.56 -4.48 -16.32
C VAL A 157 -15.30 -5.46 -17.25
N PRO A 158 -15.95 -4.97 -18.35
CA PRO A 158 -16.51 -5.87 -19.33
C PRO A 158 -15.44 -6.72 -20.00
N LEU A 159 -15.71 -8.00 -20.25
CA LEU A 159 -14.79 -8.85 -20.98
C LEU A 159 -14.50 -8.31 -22.41
N ALA A 160 -15.41 -7.52 -22.97
CA ALA A 160 -15.19 -6.77 -24.20
C ALA A 160 -14.00 -5.81 -24.10
N CYS A 161 -13.78 -5.15 -22.96
CA CYS A 161 -12.61 -4.32 -22.71
C CYS A 161 -11.32 -5.15 -22.73
N VAL A 162 -11.32 -6.33 -22.11
CA VAL A 162 -10.18 -7.26 -22.14
C VAL A 162 -9.82 -7.66 -23.58
N ARG A 163 -10.82 -7.84 -24.45
CA ARG A 163 -10.61 -8.07 -25.87
C ARG A 163 -9.86 -6.94 -26.55
N GLU A 164 -10.18 -5.69 -26.22
CA GLU A 164 -9.49 -4.52 -26.79
C GLU A 164 -8.06 -4.39 -26.25
N VAL A 165 -7.82 -4.74 -24.99
CA VAL A 165 -6.46 -4.87 -24.44
C VAL A 165 -5.68 -5.98 -25.17
N ASP A 166 -6.29 -7.12 -25.45
CA ASP A 166 -5.67 -8.20 -26.24
C ASP A 166 -5.35 -7.73 -27.70
N ARG A 167 -6.11 -6.77 -28.26
CA ARG A 167 -5.80 -6.14 -29.56
C ARG A 167 -4.59 -5.20 -29.43
N LEU A 168 -4.58 -4.34 -28.42
CA LEU A 168 -3.46 -3.42 -28.15
C LEU A 168 -2.15 -4.19 -27.95
N ARG A 169 -2.17 -5.27 -27.17
CA ARG A 169 -1.01 -6.14 -26.98
C ARG A 169 -0.44 -6.68 -28.31
N ARG A 170 -1.30 -7.04 -29.26
CA ARG A 170 -0.86 -7.49 -30.60
C ARG A 170 -0.22 -6.36 -31.41
N PHE A 171 -0.64 -5.11 -31.21
CA PHE A 171 0.03 -3.97 -31.82
C PHE A 171 1.42 -3.76 -31.19
N VAL A 172 1.51 -3.78 -29.85
CA VAL A 172 2.77 -3.63 -29.12
C VAL A 172 3.79 -4.71 -29.49
N GLN A 173 3.37 -5.97 -29.69
CA GLN A 173 4.27 -7.09 -30.02
C GLN A 173 4.97 -6.96 -31.38
N ARG A 174 4.68 -5.94 -32.18
CA ARG A 174 5.21 -5.80 -33.54
C ARG A 174 5.97 -4.48 -33.69
N GLY A 175 7.11 -4.54 -34.40
CA GLY A 175 7.84 -3.35 -34.80
C GLY A 175 8.47 -2.54 -33.65
N LEU A 176 8.82 -3.18 -32.54
CA LEU A 176 9.45 -2.53 -31.37
C LEU A 176 10.84 -1.95 -31.67
N ASN A 177 11.52 -2.50 -32.70
CA ASN A 177 12.80 -1.99 -33.21
C ASN A 177 12.70 -0.56 -33.81
N ALA A 178 11.49 -0.06 -34.05
CA ALA A 178 11.28 1.34 -34.46
C ALA A 178 11.36 2.34 -33.29
N ILE A 179 11.38 1.87 -32.06
CA ILE A 179 11.58 2.73 -30.87
C ILE A 179 13.08 3.01 -30.74
N THR A 180 13.46 4.26 -30.96
CA THR A 180 14.86 4.72 -30.95
C THR A 180 15.21 5.59 -29.75
N CYS A 181 14.24 5.97 -28.93
CA CYS A 181 14.49 6.70 -27.69
C CYS A 181 15.00 5.75 -26.59
N PRO A 182 15.87 6.24 -25.68
CA PRO A 182 16.28 5.50 -24.51
C PRO A 182 15.06 5.02 -23.70
N SER A 183 15.03 3.77 -23.32
CA SER A 183 13.85 3.13 -22.71
C SER A 183 14.21 2.43 -21.39
N LEU A 184 13.42 2.66 -20.34
CA LEU A 184 13.50 1.97 -19.07
C LEU A 184 12.28 1.08 -18.89
N ILE A 185 12.53 -0.19 -18.58
CA ILE A 185 11.48 -1.18 -18.33
C ILE A 185 11.61 -1.63 -16.88
N ILE A 186 10.59 -1.37 -16.07
CA ILE A 186 10.55 -1.80 -14.66
C ILE A 186 9.42 -2.82 -14.50
N HIS A 187 9.73 -3.94 -13.84
CA HIS A 187 8.78 -5.04 -13.65
C HIS A 187 9.05 -5.76 -12.33
N ALA A 188 8.02 -6.34 -11.71
CA ALA A 188 8.18 -7.14 -10.51
C ALA A 188 8.42 -8.62 -10.83
N HIS A 189 9.30 -9.28 -10.07
CA HIS A 189 9.50 -10.72 -10.21
C HIS A 189 8.23 -11.53 -9.95
N GLU A 190 7.47 -11.12 -8.94
CA GLU A 190 6.28 -11.81 -8.47
C GLU A 190 4.98 -11.18 -8.99
N ASP A 191 5.00 -10.49 -10.13
CA ASP A 191 3.81 -9.90 -10.74
C ASP A 191 2.76 -11.00 -11.02
N GLU A 192 1.59 -10.87 -10.41
CA GLU A 192 0.53 -11.88 -10.47
C GLU A 192 -0.25 -11.88 -11.79
N LEU A 193 -0.23 -10.76 -12.53
CA LEU A 193 -0.95 -10.60 -13.79
C LEU A 193 -0.09 -10.96 -15.00
N THR A 194 1.18 -10.55 -14.98
CA THR A 194 2.09 -10.64 -16.12
C THR A 194 3.50 -11.02 -15.67
N SER A 195 4.00 -12.14 -16.19
CA SER A 195 5.32 -12.63 -15.80
C SER A 195 6.46 -11.73 -16.32
N VAL A 196 7.65 -11.89 -15.78
CA VAL A 196 8.91 -11.23 -16.22
C VAL A 196 9.16 -11.42 -17.73
N ARG A 197 8.56 -12.43 -18.36
CA ARG A 197 8.61 -12.63 -19.81
C ARG A 197 8.21 -11.39 -20.59
N SER A 198 7.23 -10.61 -20.09
CA SER A 198 6.79 -9.37 -20.75
C SER A 198 7.89 -8.31 -20.75
N ALA A 199 8.58 -8.13 -19.63
CA ALA A 199 9.69 -7.18 -19.52
C ALA A 199 10.89 -7.61 -20.37
N ARG A 200 11.25 -8.89 -20.33
CA ARG A 200 12.33 -9.45 -21.17
C ARG A 200 12.05 -9.26 -22.65
N PHE A 201 10.83 -9.55 -23.08
CA PHE A 201 10.42 -9.37 -24.48
C PHE A 201 10.59 -7.92 -24.96
N LEU A 202 10.17 -6.93 -24.12
CA LEU A 202 10.36 -5.52 -24.45
C LEU A 202 11.85 -5.15 -24.48
N ASN A 203 12.63 -5.62 -23.50
CA ASN A 203 14.06 -5.32 -23.40
C ASN A 203 14.88 -5.92 -24.54
N GLU A 204 14.50 -7.07 -25.04
CA GLU A 204 15.17 -7.73 -26.18
C GLU A 204 14.80 -7.08 -27.52
N ALA A 205 13.59 -6.54 -27.63
CA ALA A 205 13.06 -6.03 -28.89
C ALA A 205 13.26 -4.51 -29.08
N ILE A 206 13.47 -3.73 -28.02
CA ILE A 206 13.74 -2.29 -28.07
C ILE A 206 15.26 -2.06 -28.02
N PRO A 207 15.89 -1.50 -29.06
CA PRO A 207 17.36 -1.44 -29.20
C PRO A 207 18.10 -0.75 -28.05
N ASP A 208 17.60 0.42 -27.58
CA ASP A 208 18.19 1.19 -26.48
C ASP A 208 17.32 1.07 -25.23
N SER A 209 17.35 -0.12 -24.61
CA SER A 209 16.54 -0.37 -23.43
C SER A 209 17.34 -0.93 -22.27
N ARG A 210 16.89 -0.61 -21.05
CA ARG A 210 17.39 -1.15 -19.79
C ARG A 210 16.22 -1.72 -19.00
N MET A 211 16.41 -2.89 -18.44
CA MET A 211 15.43 -3.56 -17.58
C MET A 211 15.84 -3.51 -16.10
N VAL A 212 14.88 -3.23 -15.24
CA VAL A 212 15.01 -3.32 -13.77
C VAL A 212 13.93 -4.28 -13.28
N LEU A 213 14.33 -5.22 -12.44
CA LEU A 213 13.43 -6.16 -11.77
C LEU A 213 13.34 -5.82 -10.28
N LEU A 214 12.13 -5.89 -9.76
CA LEU A 214 11.78 -5.61 -8.37
C LEU A 214 11.48 -6.91 -7.64
N ASP A 215 11.98 -7.04 -6.41
CA ASP A 215 11.93 -8.29 -5.67
C ASP A 215 10.82 -8.32 -4.61
N ASN A 216 10.21 -7.17 -4.30
CA ASN A 216 9.25 -7.06 -3.19
C ASN A 216 7.94 -6.37 -3.58
N SER A 217 7.47 -6.56 -4.79
CA SER A 217 6.20 -5.99 -5.27
C SER A 217 5.47 -6.98 -6.17
N TYR A 218 4.14 -6.77 -6.30
CA TYR A 218 3.31 -7.39 -7.33
C TYR A 218 3.12 -6.43 -8.51
N HIS A 219 1.97 -6.51 -9.22
CA HIS A 219 1.72 -5.74 -10.44
C HIS A 219 1.71 -4.22 -10.23
N MET A 220 1.14 -3.74 -9.13
CA MET A 220 0.94 -2.31 -8.83
C MET A 220 2.19 -1.65 -8.25
N ILE A 221 3.33 -1.77 -8.94
CA ILE A 221 4.67 -1.37 -8.47
C ILE A 221 4.81 0.09 -8.03
N CYS A 222 3.91 0.99 -8.45
CA CYS A 222 3.93 2.41 -8.07
C CYS A 222 3.32 2.69 -6.70
N VAL A 223 2.58 1.74 -6.13
CA VAL A 223 1.93 1.87 -4.81
C VAL A 223 2.36 0.79 -3.83
N ASP A 224 3.08 -0.22 -4.28
CA ASP A 224 3.54 -1.37 -3.50
C ASP A 224 4.86 -1.08 -2.77
N ASN A 225 5.48 -2.10 -2.20
CA ASN A 225 6.67 -2.02 -1.35
C ASN A 225 7.88 -1.33 -2.03
N ASP A 226 8.11 -1.59 -3.33
CA ASP A 226 9.24 -1.02 -4.08
C ASP A 226 8.95 0.35 -4.71
N ARG A 227 7.82 1.02 -4.41
CA ARG A 227 7.43 2.30 -5.02
C ARG A 227 8.51 3.39 -4.96
N ASP A 228 9.26 3.46 -3.85
CA ASP A 228 10.32 4.46 -3.68
C ASP A 228 11.53 4.13 -4.57
N ARG A 229 11.86 2.84 -4.73
CA ARG A 229 12.88 2.36 -5.68
C ARG A 229 12.47 2.64 -7.12
N VAL A 230 11.21 2.38 -7.48
CA VAL A 230 10.66 2.72 -8.81
C VAL A 230 10.84 4.20 -9.12
N ALA A 231 10.47 5.08 -8.18
CA ALA A 231 10.65 6.52 -8.35
C ALA A 231 12.12 6.93 -8.49
N ALA A 232 13.01 6.36 -7.67
CA ALA A 232 14.44 6.62 -7.73
C ALA A 232 15.07 6.16 -9.06
N ASP A 233 14.73 4.97 -9.54
CA ASP A 233 15.21 4.43 -10.82
C ASP A 233 14.72 5.29 -12.01
N ILE A 234 13.49 5.78 -11.97
CA ILE A 234 12.95 6.70 -12.98
C ILE A 234 13.71 8.03 -12.97
N LEU A 235 13.89 8.65 -11.79
CA LEU A 235 14.62 9.91 -11.67
C LEU A 235 16.08 9.77 -12.14
N GLN A 236 16.76 8.70 -11.74
CA GLN A 236 18.10 8.41 -12.20
C GLN A 236 18.16 8.25 -13.71
N PHE A 237 17.19 7.53 -14.29
CA PHE A 237 17.11 7.33 -15.73
C PHE A 237 16.84 8.65 -16.47
N MET A 238 16.06 9.55 -15.91
CA MET A 238 15.78 10.88 -16.46
C MET A 238 16.92 11.90 -16.24
N ASP A 239 18.09 11.46 -15.75
CA ASP A 239 19.25 12.31 -15.40
C ASP A 239 18.91 13.38 -14.34
N LYS A 240 17.87 13.12 -13.57
CA LYS A 240 17.53 13.89 -12.38
C LYS A 240 18.01 13.11 -11.17
N ARG A 241 18.78 13.72 -10.32
CA ARG A 241 19.09 13.11 -9.02
C ARG A 241 17.80 13.14 -8.20
N PRO A 242 17.42 12.01 -7.57
CA PRO A 242 16.48 12.12 -6.46
C PRO A 242 17.06 13.18 -5.53
N ASP A 243 16.22 14.03 -5.00
CA ASP A 243 16.62 15.02 -3.99
C ASP A 243 17.00 14.28 -2.70
N THR A 244 18.05 13.45 -2.80
CA THR A 244 18.74 12.89 -1.67
C THR A 244 19.59 14.05 -1.17
N ALA A 245 18.99 14.87 -0.30
CA ALA A 245 19.69 15.90 0.41
C ALA A 245 21.00 15.31 0.93
N ARG A 246 22.13 15.75 0.33
CA ARG A 246 23.44 15.60 0.98
C ARG A 246 23.29 16.06 2.42
N PRO A 247 23.95 15.43 3.39
CA PRO A 247 24.08 15.99 4.72
C PRO A 247 25.00 17.22 4.66
N GLY A 248 24.52 18.27 4.04
CA GLY A 248 25.13 19.59 3.97
C GLY A 248 24.14 20.53 4.61
N ARG A 249 24.55 21.13 5.73
CA ARG A 249 23.96 22.20 6.52
C ARG A 249 22.55 22.60 6.02
N ALA A 250 21.52 22.01 6.66
CA ALA A 250 20.12 22.24 6.32
C ALA A 250 19.87 23.75 6.22
N ALA A 251 19.51 24.22 5.03
CA ALA A 251 18.96 25.56 4.89
C ALA A 251 17.68 25.59 5.73
N ALA A 252 17.52 26.60 6.57
CA ALA A 252 16.30 26.79 7.34
C ALA A 252 15.13 26.90 6.35
N MET A 253 14.06 26.14 6.58
CA MET A 253 12.83 26.24 5.79
C MET A 253 12.31 27.68 5.83
N THR A 254 11.82 28.19 4.71
CA THR A 254 11.15 29.49 4.68
C THR A 254 9.80 29.40 5.41
N GLY A 255 9.29 30.55 5.89
CA GLY A 255 7.96 30.60 6.53
C GLY A 255 6.88 29.98 5.67
N ASP A 256 6.87 30.29 4.37
CA ASP A 256 5.89 29.80 3.39
C ASP A 256 5.98 28.26 3.16
N GLU A 257 7.18 27.68 3.27
CA GLU A 257 7.36 26.22 3.19
C GLU A 257 6.81 25.51 4.43
N VAL A 258 7.05 26.10 5.59
CA VAL A 258 6.51 25.61 6.85
C VAL A 258 4.98 25.68 6.86
N GLU A 259 4.40 26.82 6.48
CA GLU A 259 2.95 27.00 6.42
C GLU A 259 2.29 26.02 5.45
N ARG A 260 2.86 25.82 4.26
CA ARG A 260 2.35 24.82 3.29
C ARG A 260 2.39 23.40 3.82
N LEU A 261 3.48 23.00 4.46
CA LEU A 261 3.62 21.66 5.05
C LEU A 261 2.59 21.45 6.16
N LEU A 262 2.41 22.45 7.02
CA LEU A 262 1.42 22.40 8.11
C LEU A 262 -0.02 22.38 7.59
N ALA A 263 -0.32 23.12 6.53
CA ALA A 263 -1.63 23.08 5.87
C ALA A 263 -1.91 21.67 5.30
N GLN A 264 -0.94 21.07 4.62
CA GLN A 264 -1.05 19.71 4.11
C GLN A 264 -1.20 18.67 5.23
N TYR A 265 -0.45 18.82 6.32
CA TYR A 265 -0.55 17.94 7.50
C TYR A 265 -1.94 18.02 8.13
N ARG A 266 -2.46 19.24 8.31
CA ARG A 266 -3.81 19.46 8.81
C ARG A 266 -4.89 18.84 7.92
N GLU A 267 -4.81 19.09 6.63
CA GLU A 267 -5.76 18.54 5.64
C GLU A 267 -5.74 17.01 5.64
N ALA A 268 -4.55 16.40 5.64
CA ALA A 268 -4.38 14.96 5.66
C ALA A 268 -4.92 14.31 6.94
N LEU A 269 -4.77 14.96 8.10
CA LEU A 269 -5.35 14.48 9.36
C LEU A 269 -6.88 14.55 9.35
N LEU A 270 -7.46 15.64 8.83
CA LEU A 270 -8.91 15.85 8.79
C LEU A 270 -9.61 14.96 7.75
N SER A 271 -8.96 14.71 6.61
CA SER A 271 -9.51 13.82 5.58
C SER A 271 -9.40 12.34 5.96
N GLY A 272 -8.50 12.00 6.88
CA GLY A 272 -8.19 10.60 7.21
C GLY A 272 -7.49 9.85 6.05
N GLU A 273 -7.00 10.58 5.05
CA GLU A 273 -6.29 10.01 3.90
C GLU A 273 -4.81 9.79 4.23
N TYR A 274 -4.47 8.59 4.65
CA TYR A 274 -3.08 8.21 4.96
C TYR A 274 -2.14 8.39 3.76
N GLU A 275 -2.64 8.23 2.54
CA GLU A 275 -1.87 8.43 1.31
C GLU A 275 -1.36 9.87 1.16
N THR A 276 -2.07 10.84 1.72
CA THR A 276 -1.65 12.25 1.74
C THR A 276 -0.79 12.58 2.94
N LEU A 277 -0.97 11.85 4.05
CA LEU A 277 -0.23 12.05 5.30
C LEU A 277 1.19 11.49 5.25
N PHE A 278 1.36 10.23 4.79
CA PHE A 278 2.66 9.56 4.79
C PHE A 278 3.75 10.26 3.99
N PRO A 279 3.48 10.87 2.82
CA PRO A 279 4.49 11.61 2.05
C PRO A 279 5.07 12.85 2.77
N LEU A 280 4.41 13.33 3.83
CA LEU A 280 4.89 14.47 4.61
C LEU A 280 6.01 14.09 5.58
N PHE A 281 6.16 12.79 5.86
CA PHE A 281 7.21 12.29 6.75
C PHE A 281 8.48 11.92 5.99
N ALA A 282 9.63 12.21 6.62
CA ALA A 282 10.93 11.73 6.14
C ALA A 282 11.03 10.20 6.29
N ASP A 283 11.90 9.56 5.50
CA ASP A 283 12.12 8.11 5.58
C ASP A 283 12.69 7.67 6.93
N ASP A 284 13.47 8.56 7.57
CA ASP A 284 14.08 8.38 8.89
C ASP A 284 13.26 9.01 10.04
N VAL A 285 11.97 9.25 9.84
CA VAL A 285 11.09 9.85 10.84
C VAL A 285 11.09 9.07 12.15
N VAL A 286 11.01 9.79 13.26
CA VAL A 286 10.81 9.20 14.59
C VAL A 286 9.50 9.74 15.15
N TRP A 287 8.54 8.84 15.39
CA TRP A 287 7.33 9.16 16.13
C TRP A 287 7.46 8.64 17.56
N GLN A 288 7.26 9.52 18.52
CA GLN A 288 7.24 9.18 19.92
C GLN A 288 5.83 9.41 20.47
N GLU A 289 5.12 8.33 20.73
CA GLU A 289 3.83 8.36 21.38
C GLU A 289 4.04 8.35 22.91
N GLY A 290 3.67 9.45 23.55
CA GLY A 290 3.80 9.62 24.98
C GLY A 290 2.59 9.07 25.74
N GLY A 291 2.70 9.08 27.08
CA GLY A 291 1.65 8.63 27.98
C GLY A 291 1.86 7.21 28.48
N ASP A 292 0.84 6.69 29.17
CA ASP A 292 0.77 5.34 29.69
C ASP A 292 -0.47 4.66 29.09
N ASN A 293 -0.39 4.36 27.79
CA ASN A 293 -1.45 3.75 27.02
C ASN A 293 -0.87 2.72 26.03
N PRO A 294 -1.69 1.85 25.43
CA PRO A 294 -1.22 0.78 24.54
C PRO A 294 -0.50 1.23 23.27
N LEU A 295 -0.62 2.50 22.89
CA LEU A 295 0.09 3.08 21.76
C LEU A 295 1.44 3.68 22.15
N SER A 296 1.72 3.85 23.47
CA SER A 296 2.93 4.50 23.95
C SER A 296 4.19 3.77 23.49
N GLY A 297 5.17 4.54 23.01
CA GLY A 297 6.41 3.97 22.48
C GLY A 297 7.10 4.84 21.46
N GLU A 298 8.18 4.34 20.92
CA GLU A 298 8.94 4.97 19.86
C GLU A 298 8.84 4.14 18.56
N TYR A 299 8.37 4.77 17.50
CA TYR A 299 8.18 4.19 16.18
C TYR A 299 9.14 4.85 15.19
N ARG A 300 9.99 4.05 14.53
CA ARG A 300 11.06 4.55 13.66
C ARG A 300 10.80 4.24 12.19
N GLY A 301 11.06 5.25 11.35
CA GLY A 301 10.87 5.17 9.91
C GLY A 301 9.41 4.99 9.51
N ARG A 302 9.18 4.87 8.22
CA ARG A 302 7.82 4.69 7.69
C ARG A 302 7.18 3.38 8.15
N GLY A 303 7.96 2.30 8.30
CA GLY A 303 7.47 1.04 8.84
C GLY A 303 6.92 1.17 10.26
N GLY A 304 7.62 1.89 11.14
CA GLY A 304 7.13 2.17 12.50
C GLY A 304 5.85 3.00 12.50
N LEU A 305 5.70 3.98 11.58
CA LEU A 305 4.45 4.72 11.45
C LEU A 305 3.28 3.82 11.01
N ILE A 306 3.55 2.89 10.10
CA ILE A 306 2.56 1.91 9.67
C ILE A 306 2.10 1.07 10.85
N ASP A 307 3.02 0.59 11.70
CA ASP A 307 2.69 -0.17 12.90
C ASP A 307 1.83 0.64 13.86
N LEU A 308 2.21 1.89 14.16
CA LEU A 308 1.41 2.78 15.01
C LEU A 308 -0.01 2.98 14.48
N PHE A 309 -0.14 3.37 13.20
CA PHE A 309 -1.46 3.64 12.62
C PHE A 309 -2.31 2.38 12.48
N SER A 310 -1.69 1.22 12.24
CA SER A 310 -2.40 -0.06 12.25
C SER A 310 -2.99 -0.34 13.64
N ARG A 311 -2.21 -0.13 14.72
CA ARG A 311 -2.70 -0.27 16.10
C ARG A 311 -3.83 0.70 16.42
N VAL A 312 -3.73 1.97 15.96
CA VAL A 312 -4.82 2.95 16.11
C VAL A 312 -6.11 2.43 15.46
N MET A 313 -6.00 1.87 14.25
CA MET A 313 -7.16 1.32 13.53
C MET A 313 -7.71 0.06 14.20
N ASP A 314 -6.84 -0.84 14.65
CA ASP A 314 -7.23 -2.05 15.35
C ASP A 314 -7.98 -1.73 16.66
N TYR A 315 -7.42 -0.88 17.52
CA TYR A 315 -8.06 -0.49 18.78
C TYR A 315 -9.36 0.29 18.57
N SER A 316 -9.43 1.09 17.53
CA SER A 316 -10.63 1.84 17.18
C SER A 316 -11.62 1.05 16.31
N ARG A 317 -11.33 -0.18 15.92
CA ARG A 317 -12.11 -0.96 14.95
C ARG A 317 -12.40 -0.18 13.66
N ASN A 318 -11.38 0.52 13.14
CA ASN A 318 -11.45 1.38 11.96
C ASN A 318 -12.44 2.57 12.06
N THR A 319 -12.74 3.03 13.28
CA THR A 319 -13.66 4.15 13.50
C THR A 319 -12.99 5.44 13.94
N PHE A 320 -11.65 5.44 14.05
CA PHE A 320 -10.89 6.64 14.41
C PHE A 320 -11.03 7.74 13.36
N THR A 321 -11.39 8.93 13.80
CA THR A 321 -11.45 10.12 12.95
C THR A 321 -10.93 11.34 13.70
N VAL A 322 -10.22 12.24 13.03
CA VAL A 322 -9.81 13.52 13.58
C VAL A 322 -10.93 14.54 13.34
N ASP A 323 -11.48 15.09 14.41
CA ASP A 323 -12.59 16.05 14.35
C ASP A 323 -12.11 17.47 14.07
N SER A 324 -11.01 17.86 14.70
CA SER A 324 -10.44 19.19 14.50
C SER A 324 -8.92 19.18 14.65
N VAL A 325 -8.27 20.06 13.91
CA VAL A 325 -6.85 20.38 14.07
C VAL A 325 -6.74 21.88 14.32
N GLY A 326 -6.25 22.24 15.51
CA GLY A 326 -6.10 23.62 15.93
C GLY A 326 -4.97 24.36 15.21
N GLN A 327 -4.80 25.63 15.55
CA GLN A 327 -3.73 26.45 14.97
C GLN A 327 -2.36 25.98 15.48
N PRO A 328 -1.38 25.79 14.57
CA PRO A 328 -0.01 25.48 14.97
C PRO A 328 0.61 26.62 15.80
N ALA A 329 1.34 26.26 16.83
CA ALA A 329 2.06 27.20 17.68
C ALA A 329 3.56 26.83 17.76
N LEU A 330 4.44 27.83 17.75
CA LEU A 330 5.87 27.61 17.95
C LEU A 330 6.15 27.15 19.40
N ALA A 331 6.83 26.04 19.55
CA ALA A 331 7.30 25.48 20.80
C ALA A 331 8.83 25.32 20.75
N GLY A 332 9.56 26.41 20.92
CA GLY A 332 11.01 26.45 20.73
C GLY A 332 11.43 26.21 19.29
N ARG A 333 12.11 25.07 19.02
CA ARG A 333 12.51 24.64 17.66
C ARG A 333 11.52 23.63 17.06
N ALA A 334 10.37 23.45 17.63
CA ALA A 334 9.33 22.54 17.20
C ALA A 334 8.02 23.29 17.04
N ILE A 335 7.04 22.66 16.40
CA ILE A 335 5.72 23.22 16.16
C ILE A 335 4.69 22.32 16.83
N ALA A 336 3.95 22.87 17.77
CA ALA A 336 2.86 22.17 18.45
C ALA A 336 1.57 22.30 17.63
N VAL A 337 0.91 21.20 17.34
CA VAL A 337 -0.33 21.10 16.60
C VAL A 337 -1.34 20.37 17.49
N PRO A 338 -2.27 21.08 18.14
CA PRO A 338 -3.32 20.45 18.91
C PRO A 338 -4.39 19.87 18.00
N LEU A 339 -4.96 18.73 18.38
CA LEU A 339 -6.05 18.08 17.64
C LEU A 339 -7.05 17.43 18.58
N THR A 340 -8.27 17.24 18.10
CA THR A 340 -9.29 16.41 18.73
C THR A 340 -9.68 15.29 17.81
N PHE A 341 -10.03 14.15 18.37
CA PHE A 341 -10.42 12.97 17.62
C PHE A 341 -11.57 12.25 18.30
N GLN A 342 -12.25 11.42 17.56
CA GLN A 342 -13.30 10.54 18.05
C GLN A 342 -13.11 9.10 17.58
N VAL A 343 -13.65 8.19 18.38
CA VAL A 343 -13.72 6.76 18.09
C VAL A 343 -15.11 6.26 18.43
N ARG A 344 -15.73 5.47 17.56
CA ARG A 344 -17.01 4.81 17.84
C ARG A 344 -16.77 3.39 18.33
N ASP A 345 -17.31 3.07 19.50
CA ASP A 345 -17.33 1.74 20.07
C ASP A 345 -18.79 1.31 20.23
N GLY A 346 -19.31 0.57 19.24
CA GLY A 346 -20.74 0.25 19.14
C GLY A 346 -21.63 1.50 19.10
N ALA A 347 -22.53 1.65 20.06
CA ALA A 347 -23.42 2.82 20.19
C ALA A 347 -22.78 4.03 20.88
N THR A 348 -21.56 3.88 21.44
CA THR A 348 -20.90 4.91 22.23
C THR A 348 -19.82 5.60 21.40
N THR A 349 -19.73 6.95 21.50
CA THR A 349 -18.65 7.72 20.89
C THR A 349 -17.69 8.17 21.98
N GLY A 350 -16.45 7.71 21.93
CA GLY A 350 -15.34 8.21 22.74
C GLY A 350 -14.68 9.40 22.04
N ARG A 351 -14.35 10.45 22.78
CA ARG A 351 -13.62 11.62 22.29
C ARG A 351 -12.34 11.79 23.05
N GLY A 352 -11.28 12.20 22.32
CA GLY A 352 -9.97 12.48 22.88
C GLY A 352 -9.37 13.74 22.28
N ALA A 353 -8.32 14.21 22.92
CA ALA A 353 -7.49 15.30 22.43
C ALA A 353 -6.01 14.91 22.54
N ALA A 354 -5.21 15.37 21.60
CA ALA A 354 -3.76 15.17 21.62
C ALA A 354 -3.04 16.40 21.08
N THR A 355 -1.75 16.49 21.38
CA THR A 355 -0.87 17.49 20.78
C THR A 355 0.28 16.78 20.08
N HIS A 356 0.44 17.06 18.79
CA HIS A 356 1.58 16.61 18.00
C HIS A 356 2.63 17.71 17.97
N THR A 357 3.80 17.45 18.50
CA THR A 357 4.94 18.37 18.45
C THR A 357 5.87 17.93 17.30
N LEU A 358 5.92 18.74 16.24
CA LEU A 358 6.60 18.43 15.00
C LEU A 358 7.98 19.07 14.95
N ARG A 359 8.99 18.33 14.47
CA ARG A 359 10.27 18.87 13.97
C ARG A 359 10.34 18.68 12.49
N LEU A 360 10.69 19.75 11.79
CA LEU A 360 10.77 19.80 10.34
C LEU A 360 12.22 19.87 9.87
N ARG A 361 12.51 19.22 8.72
CA ARG A 361 13.79 19.29 8.04
C ARG A 361 13.55 19.02 6.55
N ASN A 362 14.09 19.87 5.66
CA ASN A 362 14.02 19.68 4.21
C ASN A 362 12.59 19.41 3.69
N ASN A 363 11.65 20.23 4.08
CA ASN A 363 10.23 20.13 3.70
C ASN A 363 9.56 18.79 4.09
N SER A 364 10.04 18.14 5.16
CA SER A 364 9.47 16.91 5.70
C SER A 364 9.46 16.92 7.23
N ILE A 365 8.54 16.16 7.80
CA ILE A 365 8.44 15.94 9.25
C ILE A 365 9.44 14.83 9.61
N VAL A 366 10.46 15.17 10.41
CA VAL A 366 11.50 14.21 10.82
C VAL A 366 11.28 13.66 12.23
N LYS A 367 10.51 14.36 13.05
CA LYS A 367 10.12 13.87 14.38
C LYS A 367 8.72 14.35 14.71
N VAL A 368 7.94 13.45 15.30
CA VAL A 368 6.68 13.76 15.98
C VAL A 368 6.83 13.30 17.42
N SER A 369 6.45 14.15 18.36
CA SER A 369 6.19 13.76 19.74
C SER A 369 4.71 14.01 19.99
N ALA A 370 3.95 12.92 20.08
CA ALA A 370 2.52 12.95 20.31
C ALA A 370 2.25 12.75 21.81
N GLN A 371 1.33 13.51 22.34
CA GLN A 371 0.90 13.41 23.73
C GLN A 371 -0.61 13.49 23.79
N ALA A 372 -1.25 12.41 24.23
CA ALA A 372 -2.68 12.42 24.52
C ALA A 372 -2.95 13.27 25.77
N ALA A 373 -4.08 13.96 25.79
CA ALA A 373 -4.53 14.71 26.96
C ALA A 373 -5.04 13.76 28.06
N ASP A 374 -5.53 12.59 27.66
CA ASP A 374 -6.01 11.53 28.55
C ASP A 374 -5.78 10.15 27.91
N ASP A 375 -5.09 9.27 28.62
CA ASP A 375 -4.77 7.91 28.18
C ASP A 375 -5.91 6.91 28.39
N THR A 376 -6.95 7.29 29.14
CA THR A 376 -8.02 6.37 29.56
C THR A 376 -8.84 5.84 28.38
N LEU A 377 -9.01 6.65 27.32
CA LEU A 377 -9.72 6.24 26.12
C LEU A 377 -9.01 5.08 25.44
N TRP A 378 -7.71 5.20 25.19
CA TRP A 378 -6.92 4.16 24.51
C TRP A 378 -6.82 2.88 25.31
N ARG A 379 -6.66 2.98 26.66
CA ARG A 379 -6.70 1.80 27.53
C ARG A 379 -8.04 1.07 27.44
N ARG A 380 -9.16 1.81 27.50
CA ARG A 380 -10.50 1.23 27.39
C ARG A 380 -10.73 0.58 26.02
N LEU A 381 -10.29 1.21 24.94
CA LEU A 381 -10.42 0.66 23.58
C LEU A 381 -9.56 -0.60 23.40
N ALA A 382 -8.35 -0.62 23.96
CA ALA A 382 -7.50 -1.80 23.91
C ALA A 382 -8.15 -2.98 24.64
N VAL A 383 -8.72 -2.76 25.82
CA VAL A 383 -9.50 -3.78 26.54
C VAL A 383 -10.68 -4.27 25.69
N ALA A 384 -11.48 -3.32 25.14
CA ALA A 384 -12.66 -3.65 24.35
C ALA A 384 -12.35 -4.35 23.03
N SER A 385 -11.17 -4.09 22.44
CA SER A 385 -10.72 -4.75 21.22
C SER A 385 -10.16 -6.15 21.46
N GLY A 386 -9.90 -6.54 22.71
CA GLY A 386 -9.18 -7.77 23.06
C GLY A 386 -7.68 -7.73 22.72
N LEU A 387 -7.17 -6.57 22.34
CA LEU A 387 -5.80 -6.32 21.86
C LEU A 387 -4.93 -5.62 22.93
N GLU A 388 -5.22 -5.79 24.22
CA GLU A 388 -4.40 -5.19 25.25
C GLU A 388 -2.90 -5.52 25.06
N PRO A 389 -2.03 -4.51 25.18
CA PRO A 389 -0.64 -4.82 25.38
C PRO A 389 -0.52 -5.59 26.69
N GLU A 390 0.35 -6.55 26.69
CA GLU A 390 0.65 -7.47 27.78
C GLU A 390 0.95 -6.76 29.10
N GLY A 391 -0.06 -6.30 29.76
CA GLY A 391 -0.07 -6.04 31.19
C GLY A 391 -0.80 -7.20 31.86
N ASP A 392 -0.19 -7.85 32.79
CA ASP A 392 -0.44 -9.04 33.59
C ASP A 392 -1.89 -9.47 33.98
N ALA A 393 -2.92 -8.97 33.33
CA ALA A 393 -4.30 -9.33 33.67
C ALA A 393 -4.81 -10.51 32.82
N MET A 394 -4.28 -11.69 33.06
CA MET A 394 -4.98 -12.94 32.72
C MET A 394 -6.26 -13.04 33.56
N ASP A 395 -7.35 -13.47 32.93
CA ASP A 395 -8.60 -13.71 33.65
C ASP A 395 -8.40 -14.72 34.79
N PRO A 396 -9.12 -14.56 35.93
CA PRO A 396 -8.93 -15.42 37.10
C PRO A 396 -9.12 -16.91 36.79
N ALA A 397 -9.97 -17.25 35.82
CA ALA A 397 -10.21 -18.67 35.48
C ALA A 397 -9.02 -19.25 34.71
N THR A 398 -8.38 -18.50 33.83
CA THR A 398 -7.14 -18.91 33.16
C THR A 398 -5.97 -19.02 34.14
N LEU A 399 -5.88 -18.09 35.12
CA LEU A 399 -4.87 -18.17 36.19
C LEU A 399 -5.06 -19.39 37.09
N ALA A 400 -6.29 -19.81 37.32
CA ALA A 400 -6.65 -20.95 38.19
C ALA A 400 -6.40 -22.32 37.53
N ILE A 401 -6.08 -22.43 36.24
CA ILE A 401 -5.77 -23.68 35.57
C ILE A 401 -4.53 -24.29 36.26
N ALA A 402 -4.65 -25.50 36.82
CA ALA A 402 -3.51 -26.21 37.41
C ALA A 402 -2.45 -26.52 36.36
N ALA A 403 -1.17 -26.56 36.73
CA ALA A 403 -0.07 -26.82 35.81
C ALA A 403 -0.21 -28.17 35.08
N GLN A 404 -0.79 -29.17 35.73
CA GLN A 404 -1.04 -30.50 35.17
C GLN A 404 -2.15 -30.50 34.10
N ASP A 405 -3.09 -29.55 34.15
CA ASP A 405 -4.25 -29.46 33.24
C ASP A 405 -4.02 -28.41 32.13
N LEU A 406 -2.90 -27.70 32.19
CA LEU A 406 -2.62 -26.56 31.31
C LEU A 406 -2.40 -26.96 29.84
N GLU A 407 -1.74 -28.12 29.63
CA GLU A 407 -1.51 -28.64 28.27
C GLU A 407 -2.82 -29.05 27.63
N ASP A 408 -3.70 -29.76 28.34
CA ASP A 408 -5.00 -30.19 27.84
C ASP A 408 -5.91 -28.99 27.55
N ALA A 409 -5.90 -27.96 28.41
CA ALA A 409 -6.63 -26.72 28.21
C ALA A 409 -6.11 -25.93 27.02
N PHE A 410 -4.81 -25.95 26.78
CA PHE A 410 -4.19 -25.31 25.63
C PHE A 410 -4.56 -26.01 24.33
N GLU A 411 -4.47 -27.34 24.26
CA GLU A 411 -4.88 -28.09 23.07
C GLU A 411 -6.39 -27.92 22.77
N ALA A 412 -7.23 -27.88 23.83
CA ALA A 412 -8.65 -27.57 23.68
C ALA A 412 -8.86 -26.16 23.03
N ALA A 413 -8.13 -25.12 23.48
CA ALA A 413 -8.20 -23.80 22.93
C ALA A 413 -7.69 -23.72 21.48
N VAL A 414 -6.70 -24.53 21.10
CA VAL A 414 -6.23 -24.64 19.69
C VAL A 414 -7.32 -25.24 18.79
N ILE A 415 -8.10 -26.20 19.31
CA ILE A 415 -9.24 -26.77 18.57
C ILE A 415 -10.37 -25.73 18.46
N GLU A 416 -10.66 -25.01 19.53
CA GLU A 416 -11.70 -23.98 19.61
C GLU A 416 -11.48 -22.85 18.60
N LEU A 417 -10.22 -22.41 18.39
CA LEU A 417 -9.86 -21.44 17.35
C LEU A 417 -10.41 -21.83 15.96
N ARG A 418 -10.41 -23.12 15.64
CA ARG A 418 -10.90 -23.64 14.34
C ARG A 418 -12.42 -23.69 14.25
N ALA A 419 -13.10 -23.65 15.40
CA ALA A 419 -14.55 -23.69 15.50
C ALA A 419 -15.19 -22.32 15.65
N LEU A 420 -14.41 -21.24 15.76
CA LEU A 420 -14.93 -19.89 15.89
C LEU A 420 -15.84 -19.53 14.71
N PRO A 421 -17.02 -18.91 14.97
CA PRO A 421 -17.98 -18.54 13.92
C PRO A 421 -17.44 -17.46 12.96
N GLN A 422 -16.46 -16.67 13.41
CA GLN A 422 -15.73 -15.72 12.59
C GLN A 422 -14.23 -15.90 12.80
N ALA A 423 -13.46 -15.87 11.71
CA ALA A 423 -12.01 -15.89 11.81
C ALA A 423 -11.53 -14.65 12.60
N PRO A 424 -10.54 -14.80 13.50
CA PRO A 424 -9.95 -13.67 14.19
C PRO A 424 -9.32 -12.69 13.21
N SER A 425 -9.18 -11.43 13.62
CA SER A 425 -8.45 -10.45 12.82
C SER A 425 -7.01 -10.92 12.56
N THR A 426 -6.40 -10.42 11.50
CA THR A 426 -5.03 -10.83 11.12
C THR A 426 -4.02 -10.61 12.26
N SER A 427 -4.14 -9.51 13.00
CA SER A 427 -3.28 -9.20 14.14
C SER A 427 -3.45 -10.20 15.29
N VAL A 428 -4.69 -10.57 15.60
CA VAL A 428 -4.99 -11.60 16.61
C VAL A 428 -4.48 -12.98 16.17
N ALA A 429 -4.68 -13.35 14.90
CA ALA A 429 -4.20 -14.61 14.34
C ALA A 429 -2.67 -14.73 14.43
N ILE A 430 -1.93 -13.66 14.11
CA ILE A 430 -0.46 -13.61 14.21
C ILE A 430 -0.01 -13.75 15.67
N ARG A 431 -0.70 -13.11 16.62
CA ARG A 431 -0.38 -13.24 18.06
C ARG A 431 -0.68 -14.63 18.58
N LEU A 432 -1.81 -15.22 18.23
CA LEU A 432 -2.13 -16.61 18.56
C LEU A 432 -1.04 -17.55 18.03
N HIS A 433 -0.63 -17.37 16.78
CA HIS A 433 0.47 -18.14 16.19
C HIS A 433 1.79 -17.97 16.97
N ALA A 434 2.14 -16.73 17.36
CA ALA A 434 3.34 -16.46 18.15
C ALA A 434 3.29 -17.13 19.53
N TYR A 435 2.16 -17.07 20.25
CA TYR A 435 1.99 -17.75 21.52
C TYR A 435 2.03 -19.27 21.37
N GLU A 436 1.41 -19.83 20.34
CA GLU A 436 1.47 -21.25 20.06
C GLU A 436 2.91 -21.71 19.79
N ARG A 437 3.65 -20.97 18.97
CA ARG A 437 5.07 -21.23 18.69
C ARG A 437 5.92 -21.15 19.95
N GLN A 438 5.75 -20.11 20.76
CA GLN A 438 6.47 -19.94 22.03
C GLN A 438 6.14 -21.05 23.01
N ALA A 439 4.88 -21.47 23.08
CA ALA A 439 4.43 -22.56 23.94
C ALA A 439 5.01 -23.93 23.55
N ARG A 440 5.17 -24.19 22.24
CA ARG A 440 5.60 -25.47 21.68
C ARG A 440 7.12 -25.59 21.47
N HIS A 441 7.77 -24.47 21.13
CA HIS A 441 9.16 -24.50 20.65
C HIS A 441 10.12 -23.59 21.45
N GLY A 442 9.60 -22.79 22.40
CA GLY A 442 10.42 -21.78 23.11
C GLY A 442 10.74 -20.56 22.23
N ASP A 443 11.89 -19.96 22.45
CA ASP A 443 12.26 -18.71 21.76
C ASP A 443 12.46 -18.88 20.25
N ALA A 444 12.04 -17.86 19.50
CA ALA A 444 12.16 -17.82 18.06
C ALA A 444 13.62 -17.80 17.58
N PRO A 445 13.94 -18.35 16.40
CA PRO A 445 15.28 -18.29 15.84
C PRO A 445 15.71 -16.83 15.59
N ALA A 446 17.01 -16.56 15.82
CA ALA A 446 17.56 -15.20 15.69
C ALA A 446 17.58 -14.67 14.24
N GLN A 447 17.64 -15.58 13.27
CA GLN A 447 17.67 -15.25 11.84
C GLN A 447 16.46 -15.83 11.13
N ASP A 448 15.96 -15.10 10.13
CA ASP A 448 14.90 -15.59 9.25
C ASP A 448 15.47 -16.67 8.32
N PRO A 449 14.69 -17.72 7.96
CA PRO A 449 15.02 -18.59 6.84
C PRO A 449 15.22 -17.76 5.57
N ALA A 450 16.20 -18.14 4.75
CA ALA A 450 16.56 -17.39 3.55
C ALA A 450 15.41 -17.28 2.52
N ASP A 451 14.43 -18.16 2.61
CA ASP A 451 13.24 -18.29 1.77
C ASP A 451 11.93 -17.93 2.50
N ALA A 452 12.02 -17.33 3.71
CA ALA A 452 10.85 -16.97 4.49
C ALA A 452 9.98 -15.95 3.76
N THR A 453 8.70 -16.26 3.63
CA THR A 453 7.68 -15.33 3.12
C THR A 453 7.51 -14.13 4.05
N VAL A 454 6.96 -13.03 3.55
CA VAL A 454 6.68 -11.83 4.36
C VAL A 454 5.79 -12.16 5.56
N ARG A 455 4.81 -13.03 5.38
CA ARG A 455 3.95 -13.51 6.47
C ARG A 455 4.77 -14.24 7.54
N GLU A 456 5.63 -15.17 7.15
CA GLU A 456 6.52 -15.87 8.06
C GLU A 456 7.49 -14.92 8.76
N GLN A 457 7.99 -13.90 8.07
CA GLN A 457 8.83 -12.86 8.69
C GLN A 457 8.07 -12.06 9.76
N ILE A 458 6.81 -11.69 9.52
CA ILE A 458 5.95 -11.02 10.50
C ILE A 458 5.64 -11.95 11.68
N GLU A 459 5.29 -13.20 11.42
CA GLU A 459 5.04 -14.23 12.43
C GLU A 459 6.29 -14.47 13.28
N LEU A 460 7.47 -14.59 12.66
CA LEU A 460 8.76 -14.73 13.35
C LEU A 460 9.13 -13.46 14.14
N ALA A 461 8.91 -12.28 13.58
CA ALA A 461 9.17 -11.02 14.29
C ALA A 461 8.28 -10.89 15.53
N THR A 462 7.01 -11.25 15.43
CA THR A 462 6.06 -11.24 16.55
C THR A 462 6.45 -12.31 17.59
N TRP A 463 6.86 -13.48 17.15
CA TRP A 463 7.35 -14.54 18.07
C TRP A 463 8.64 -14.12 18.79
N ARG A 464 9.57 -13.40 18.14
CA ARG A 464 10.78 -12.84 18.78
C ARG A 464 10.48 -11.83 19.89
N LEU A 465 9.36 -11.10 19.78
CA LEU A 465 8.92 -10.21 20.88
C LEU A 465 8.57 -10.98 22.17
N LEU A 466 8.36 -12.30 22.07
CA LEU A 466 8.08 -13.18 23.21
C LEU A 466 9.34 -13.82 23.78
N ALA A 467 10.54 -13.45 23.34
CA ALA A 467 11.79 -14.04 23.81
C ALA A 467 11.89 -14.02 25.34
N GLY A 468 12.20 -15.18 25.93
CA GLY A 468 12.24 -15.36 27.39
C GLY A 468 10.89 -15.59 28.05
N LEU A 469 9.76 -15.57 27.32
CA LEU A 469 8.45 -15.90 27.88
C LEU A 469 8.38 -17.43 28.14
N PRO A 470 8.15 -17.90 29.40
CA PRO A 470 8.00 -19.31 29.71
C PRO A 470 6.84 -19.97 28.94
N ALA A 471 7.02 -21.21 28.51
CA ALA A 471 6.01 -21.97 27.76
C ALA A 471 4.64 -21.98 28.43
N ASP A 472 4.60 -22.16 29.76
CA ASP A 472 3.34 -22.16 30.52
C ASP A 472 2.63 -20.80 30.48
N GLN A 473 3.38 -19.73 30.51
CA GLN A 473 2.80 -18.39 30.35
C GLN A 473 2.29 -18.15 28.92
N ALA A 474 3.01 -18.64 27.92
CA ALA A 474 2.55 -18.57 26.53
C ALA A 474 1.24 -19.34 26.32
N ARG A 475 1.12 -20.57 26.92
CA ARG A 475 -0.13 -21.35 26.89
C ARG A 475 -1.28 -20.59 27.54
N ARG A 476 -1.07 -20.04 28.73
CA ARG A 476 -2.09 -19.25 29.44
C ARG A 476 -2.55 -18.05 28.64
N ARG A 477 -1.63 -17.32 28.03
CA ARG A 477 -1.96 -16.16 27.17
C ARG A 477 -2.72 -16.57 25.92
N TYR A 478 -2.39 -17.69 25.31
CA TYR A 478 -3.14 -18.26 24.20
C TYR A 478 -4.59 -18.56 24.62
N ILE A 479 -4.78 -19.30 25.70
CA ILE A 479 -6.10 -19.67 26.23
C ILE A 479 -6.92 -18.42 26.55
N ALA A 480 -6.34 -17.45 27.26
CA ALA A 480 -7.01 -16.20 27.59
C ALA A 480 -7.46 -15.42 26.35
N LEU A 481 -6.66 -15.44 25.28
CA LEU A 481 -6.99 -14.77 24.04
C LEU A 481 -8.14 -15.46 23.29
N ILE A 482 -8.16 -16.80 23.26
CA ILE A 482 -9.28 -17.56 22.65
C ILE A 482 -10.58 -17.31 23.40
N ARG A 483 -10.59 -17.40 24.73
CA ARG A 483 -11.79 -17.13 25.56
C ARG A 483 -12.38 -15.74 25.36
N ARG A 484 -11.56 -14.75 25.00
CA ARG A 484 -12.05 -13.40 24.67
C ARG A 484 -12.68 -13.29 23.28
N LEU A 485 -12.37 -14.22 22.39
CA LEU A 485 -12.91 -14.26 21.03
C LEU A 485 -14.24 -15.00 20.94
N ASP A 486 -14.55 -15.82 21.93
CA ASP A 486 -15.82 -16.54 22.02
C ASP A 486 -16.82 -15.70 22.84
N PRO A 487 -17.91 -15.18 22.22
CA PRO A 487 -18.91 -14.35 22.90
C PRO A 487 -19.77 -15.16 23.89
N ASP A 488 -19.70 -16.50 23.91
CA ASP A 488 -20.53 -17.37 24.75
C ASP A 488 -19.78 -17.88 26.01
N THR A 489 -18.52 -17.46 26.24
CA THR A 489 -17.73 -17.70 27.46
C THR A 489 -17.45 -16.41 28.23
#